data_1f97ddc1103ac70c0ee38aefbf8eb612
#
_entry.id   1f97ddc1103ac70c0ee38aefbf8eb612
#
_cell.length_a   1.000
_cell.length_b   1.000
_cell.length_c   1.000
_cell.angle_alpha   90.00
_cell.angle_beta   90.00
_cell.angle_gamma   90.00
#
_symmetry.space_group_name_H-M   'P 1'
#
loop_
_entity.id
_entity.type
_entity.pdbx_description
1 polymer ?
#
loop_
_entity_poly.entity_id
_entity_poly.type
_entity_poly.pdbx_seq_one_letter_code
_entity_poly.pdbx_strand_id
1 'polypeptide(L)'
;MGGTLKILMDRILTGAIREGRFDVIWPDGSSSRYGNGETPAAAVHIRNQAALRRMVINPGLAVGEAYMDEGLVPLNCSIHEVLTVLLQNIRHGGVPVIEWNLKLARILRPFIQANNAVRAKHNVAHHYDLNGRLYSLFLDRDRQYSCAYFPRGDETLEEAQAAKKRHIAAKLRLDRPDLTVLDIGSGWGGMALTLAKDFGARVTGITLSEEQLAEARARAAASGLSDRVNFELMDYRAVTQQYDRIVSVGMFEHVGVPNYPTYFETIKRCLKPDGVALLHAIGRFDGPSATNEWIAKYIFPGGYSPALSEVLAPLEKSGLISADIEILRLHYAKTLAHWRRRFAANRDAIAAIYDERFCRMFEFYLSGSELAFRLNNHMIFQIQIVRDQEAVPLTRDYMFEQERSTTFAAAAD
;
A
#
# COMPACT_ATOMS: atom_id res chain seq x y z
N MET A 1 -2.10 -36.31 -20.42
CA MET A 1 -2.47 -35.24 -19.46
C MET A 1 -2.04 -33.82 -19.90
N GLY A 2 -0.88 -33.61 -20.55
CA GLY A 2 -0.45 -32.28 -20.97
C GLY A 2 -1.35 -31.57 -21.97
N GLY A 3 -1.91 -32.25 -22.94
CA GLY A 3 -2.81 -31.67 -23.94
C GLY A 3 -4.13 -31.16 -23.37
N THR A 4 -4.69 -31.81 -22.37
CA THR A 4 -5.95 -31.41 -21.73
C THR A 4 -5.82 -30.08 -20.97
N LEU A 5 -4.70 -29.88 -20.23
CA LEU A 5 -4.43 -28.65 -19.49
C LEU A 5 -4.21 -27.44 -20.42
N LYS A 6 -3.51 -27.67 -21.53
CA LYS A 6 -3.34 -26.63 -22.57
C LYS A 6 -4.67 -26.23 -23.17
N ILE A 7 -5.53 -27.19 -23.57
CA ILE A 7 -6.86 -26.91 -24.12
C ILE A 7 -7.72 -26.11 -23.12
N LEU A 8 -7.63 -26.43 -21.83
CA LEU A 8 -8.39 -25.70 -20.80
C LEU A 8 -7.88 -24.28 -20.65
N MET A 9 -6.56 -24.07 -20.55
CA MET A 9 -5.98 -22.72 -20.45
C MET A 9 -6.25 -21.91 -21.72
N ASP A 10 -6.13 -22.53 -22.88
CA ASP A 10 -6.44 -21.91 -24.17
C ASP A 10 -7.89 -21.40 -24.23
N ARG A 11 -8.86 -22.19 -23.77
CA ARG A 11 -10.27 -21.77 -23.66
C ARG A 11 -10.45 -20.60 -22.67
N ILE A 12 -9.76 -20.63 -21.53
CA ILE A 12 -9.80 -19.56 -20.53
C ILE A 12 -9.26 -18.27 -21.16
N LEU A 13 -8.10 -18.31 -21.80
CA LEU A 13 -7.48 -17.13 -22.42
C LEU A 13 -8.30 -16.61 -23.60
N THR A 14 -8.86 -17.48 -24.45
CA THR A 14 -9.75 -17.09 -25.55
C THR A 14 -10.99 -16.35 -25.04
N GLY A 15 -11.57 -16.79 -23.93
CA GLY A 15 -12.72 -16.12 -23.33
C GLY A 15 -12.38 -14.85 -22.55
N ALA A 16 -11.18 -14.79 -21.97
CA ALA A 16 -10.76 -13.70 -21.10
C ALA A 16 -10.12 -12.54 -21.87
N ILE A 17 -9.22 -12.81 -22.84
CA ILE A 17 -8.47 -11.77 -23.56
C ILE A 17 -9.27 -11.29 -24.78
N ARG A 18 -9.86 -10.11 -24.66
CA ARG A 18 -10.67 -9.48 -25.72
C ARG A 18 -10.00 -8.25 -26.32
N GLU A 19 -9.28 -7.51 -25.50
CA GLU A 19 -8.57 -6.28 -25.88
C GLU A 19 -7.06 -6.51 -25.83
N GLY A 20 -6.34 -5.85 -26.73
CA GLY A 20 -4.89 -5.98 -26.86
C GLY A 20 -4.47 -7.28 -27.55
N ARG A 21 -3.22 -7.66 -27.35
CA ARG A 21 -2.63 -8.90 -27.91
C ARG A 21 -1.86 -9.65 -26.82
N PHE A 22 -2.14 -10.94 -26.70
CA PHE A 22 -1.43 -11.83 -25.81
C PHE A 22 -0.96 -13.08 -26.55
N ASP A 23 0.34 -13.20 -26.76
CA ASP A 23 0.96 -14.34 -27.42
C ASP A 23 1.52 -15.30 -26.37
N VAL A 24 1.25 -16.61 -26.52
CA VAL A 24 1.71 -17.65 -25.59
C VAL A 24 2.47 -18.72 -26.36
N ILE A 25 3.71 -19.02 -25.96
CA ILE A 25 4.44 -20.23 -26.33
C ILE A 25 4.20 -21.28 -25.25
N TRP A 26 3.69 -22.42 -25.64
CA TRP A 26 3.34 -23.51 -24.74
C TRP A 26 4.53 -24.44 -24.47
N PRO A 27 4.46 -25.28 -23.40
CA PRO A 27 5.53 -26.25 -23.09
C PRO A 27 5.82 -27.27 -24.17
N ASP A 28 4.92 -27.48 -25.14
CA ASP A 28 5.10 -28.35 -26.31
C ASP A 28 5.75 -27.63 -27.50
N GLY A 29 6.13 -26.36 -27.35
CA GLY A 29 6.73 -25.52 -28.40
C GLY A 29 5.72 -24.88 -29.36
N SER A 30 4.45 -25.21 -29.27
CA SER A 30 3.40 -24.56 -30.10
C SER A 30 3.09 -23.17 -29.57
N SER A 31 2.46 -22.33 -30.39
CA SER A 31 2.07 -20.96 -30.02
C SER A 31 0.59 -20.71 -30.23
N SER A 32 0.02 -19.83 -29.42
CA SER A 32 -1.35 -19.32 -29.56
C SER A 32 -1.35 -17.79 -29.40
N ARG A 33 -2.30 -17.13 -30.08
CA ARG A 33 -2.52 -15.69 -29.99
C ARG A 33 -3.95 -15.40 -29.59
N TYR A 34 -4.12 -14.43 -28.67
CA TYR A 34 -5.41 -14.00 -28.12
C TYR A 34 -5.57 -12.49 -28.22
N GLY A 35 -6.82 -12.03 -28.26
CA GLY A 35 -7.20 -10.62 -28.33
C GLY A 35 -7.43 -10.13 -29.75
N ASN A 36 -7.64 -8.81 -29.90
CA ASN A 36 -7.94 -8.15 -31.17
C ASN A 36 -6.70 -7.76 -32.00
N GLY A 37 -5.51 -8.01 -31.51
CA GLY A 37 -4.24 -7.70 -32.14
C GLY A 37 -3.70 -6.27 -31.97
N GLU A 38 -4.37 -5.48 -31.13
CA GLU A 38 -4.00 -4.09 -30.80
C GLU A 38 -3.13 -3.98 -29.54
N THR A 39 -2.83 -2.75 -29.15
CA THR A 39 -2.16 -2.45 -27.89
C THR A 39 -3.16 -2.43 -26.72
N PRO A 40 -2.75 -2.82 -25.49
CA PRO A 40 -1.41 -3.29 -25.10
C PRO A 40 -1.09 -4.67 -25.65
N ALA A 41 0.20 -4.99 -25.83
CA ALA A 41 0.66 -6.27 -26.34
C ALA A 41 1.70 -6.90 -25.40
N ALA A 42 1.60 -8.21 -25.19
CA ALA A 42 2.57 -8.97 -24.42
C ALA A 42 2.71 -10.39 -24.98
N ALA A 43 3.88 -10.99 -24.73
CA ALA A 43 4.14 -12.38 -25.10
C ALA A 43 4.82 -13.11 -23.94
N VAL A 44 4.47 -14.38 -23.75
CA VAL A 44 5.03 -15.21 -22.67
C VAL A 44 5.39 -16.61 -23.18
N HIS A 45 6.41 -17.20 -22.56
CA HIS A 45 6.73 -18.61 -22.70
C HIS A 45 6.41 -19.34 -21.38
N ILE A 46 5.50 -20.30 -21.43
CA ILE A 46 5.24 -21.23 -20.33
C ILE A 46 6.20 -22.43 -20.51
N ARG A 47 7.28 -22.45 -19.73
CA ARG A 47 8.40 -23.37 -19.96
C ARG A 47 8.10 -24.86 -19.66
N ASN A 48 7.15 -25.12 -18.74
CA ASN A 48 6.93 -26.50 -18.31
C ASN A 48 5.48 -26.79 -17.92
N GLN A 49 5.11 -28.06 -17.97
CA GLN A 49 3.76 -28.54 -17.67
C GLN A 49 3.37 -28.33 -16.19
N ALA A 50 4.34 -28.31 -15.26
CA ALA A 50 4.08 -28.11 -13.84
C ALA A 50 3.61 -26.67 -13.57
N ALA A 51 4.23 -25.66 -14.20
CA ALA A 51 3.80 -24.28 -14.15
C ALA A 51 2.39 -24.12 -14.74
N LEU A 52 2.14 -24.67 -15.94
CA LEU A 52 0.83 -24.67 -16.59
C LEU A 52 -0.25 -25.27 -15.67
N ARG A 53 0.01 -26.44 -15.08
CA ARG A 53 -0.93 -27.10 -14.16
C ARG A 53 -1.27 -26.24 -12.97
N ARG A 54 -0.27 -25.64 -12.31
CA ARG A 54 -0.48 -24.76 -11.15
C ARG A 54 -1.29 -23.52 -11.51
N MET A 55 -1.00 -22.89 -12.65
CA MET A 55 -1.73 -21.70 -13.12
C MET A 55 -3.19 -22.01 -13.48
N VAL A 56 -3.50 -23.20 -14.00
CA VAL A 56 -4.88 -23.63 -14.24
C VAL A 56 -5.65 -23.84 -12.94
N ILE A 57 -5.02 -24.42 -11.92
CA ILE A 57 -5.67 -24.77 -10.65
C ILE A 57 -5.86 -23.54 -9.75
N ASN A 58 -4.81 -22.74 -9.59
CA ASN A 58 -4.85 -21.54 -8.74
C ASN A 58 -4.09 -20.37 -9.39
N PRO A 59 -4.69 -19.68 -10.36
CA PRO A 59 -4.04 -18.58 -11.07
C PRO A 59 -3.64 -17.41 -10.13
N GLY A 60 -4.40 -17.16 -9.06
CA GLY A 60 -4.15 -16.06 -8.11
C GLY A 60 -2.83 -16.18 -7.35
N LEU A 61 -2.34 -17.39 -7.15
CA LEU A 61 -1.04 -17.67 -6.54
C LEU A 61 0.01 -18.02 -7.59
N ALA A 62 -0.36 -18.90 -8.51
CA ALA A 62 0.61 -19.61 -9.34
C ALA A 62 1.19 -18.77 -10.49
N VAL A 63 0.51 -17.74 -10.97
CA VAL A 63 1.07 -16.84 -12.00
C VAL A 63 2.31 -16.11 -11.46
N GLY A 64 2.23 -15.55 -10.24
CA GLY A 64 3.38 -14.91 -9.60
C GLY A 64 4.50 -15.91 -9.29
N GLU A 65 4.17 -17.09 -8.75
CA GLU A 65 5.17 -18.13 -8.49
C GLU A 65 5.84 -18.62 -9.78
N ALA A 66 5.08 -18.82 -10.85
CA ALA A 66 5.63 -19.23 -12.14
C ALA A 66 6.59 -18.19 -12.71
N TYR A 67 6.30 -16.89 -12.53
CA TYR A 67 7.23 -15.84 -12.92
C TYR A 67 8.50 -15.86 -12.04
N MET A 68 8.36 -15.97 -10.73
CA MET A 68 9.49 -16.06 -9.79
C MET A 68 10.42 -17.22 -10.11
N ASP A 69 9.84 -18.39 -10.45
CA ASP A 69 10.54 -19.67 -10.69
C ASP A 69 10.90 -19.89 -12.17
N GLU A 70 10.79 -18.87 -13.03
CA GLU A 70 11.01 -18.95 -14.49
C GLU A 70 10.15 -19.97 -15.23
N GLY A 71 9.06 -20.40 -14.64
CA GLY A 71 8.06 -21.24 -15.32
C GLY A 71 7.19 -20.48 -16.30
N LEU A 72 7.06 -19.14 -16.09
CA LEU A 72 6.47 -18.16 -17.00
C LEU A 72 7.49 -17.08 -17.28
N VAL A 73 7.89 -16.91 -18.54
CA VAL A 73 8.92 -15.97 -18.98
C VAL A 73 8.35 -15.00 -19.98
N PRO A 74 8.33 -13.68 -19.70
CA PRO A 74 8.01 -12.66 -20.69
C PRO A 74 8.98 -12.69 -21.88
N LEU A 75 8.48 -12.46 -23.10
CA LEU A 75 9.25 -12.45 -24.32
C LEU A 75 9.20 -11.06 -24.97
N ASN A 76 10.35 -10.39 -25.04
CA ASN A 76 10.50 -9.01 -25.56
C ASN A 76 9.54 -8.01 -24.90
N CYS A 77 9.13 -8.27 -23.66
CA CYS A 77 8.29 -7.41 -22.85
C CYS A 77 8.61 -7.61 -21.36
N SER A 78 8.15 -6.70 -20.51
CA SER A 78 8.26 -6.79 -19.06
C SER A 78 7.08 -7.55 -18.45
N ILE A 79 7.23 -8.00 -17.20
CA ILE A 79 6.10 -8.54 -16.43
C ILE A 79 4.99 -7.50 -16.23
N HIS A 80 5.32 -6.22 -16.21
CA HIS A 80 4.33 -5.14 -16.13
C HIS A 80 3.40 -5.12 -17.35
N GLU A 81 3.96 -5.28 -18.57
CA GLU A 81 3.16 -5.36 -19.80
C GLU A 81 2.29 -6.62 -19.85
N VAL A 82 2.84 -7.77 -19.41
CA VAL A 82 2.06 -9.01 -19.26
C VAL A 82 0.87 -8.81 -18.34
N LEU A 83 1.10 -8.26 -17.13
CA LEU A 83 0.04 -8.00 -16.17
C LEU A 83 -0.95 -6.94 -16.67
N THR A 84 -0.50 -5.94 -17.44
CA THR A 84 -1.37 -4.93 -18.04
C THR A 84 -2.41 -5.58 -18.94
N VAL A 85 -1.99 -6.43 -19.88
CA VAL A 85 -2.93 -7.15 -20.78
C VAL A 85 -3.91 -8.01 -19.96
N LEU A 86 -3.40 -8.77 -18.98
CA LEU A 86 -4.25 -9.65 -18.17
C LEU A 86 -5.27 -8.89 -17.33
N LEU A 87 -4.84 -7.86 -16.60
CA LEU A 87 -5.70 -7.12 -15.65
C LEU A 87 -6.68 -6.19 -16.35
N GLN A 88 -6.32 -5.60 -17.51
CA GLN A 88 -7.24 -4.82 -18.32
C GLN A 88 -8.44 -5.67 -18.76
N ASN A 89 -8.19 -6.90 -19.16
CA ASN A 89 -9.23 -7.81 -19.63
C ASN A 89 -10.09 -8.40 -18.50
N ILE A 90 -9.53 -8.61 -17.30
CA ILE A 90 -10.29 -9.06 -16.13
C ILE A 90 -11.34 -8.01 -15.71
N ARG A 91 -11.06 -6.72 -15.89
CA ARG A 91 -11.97 -5.63 -15.58
C ARG A 91 -13.28 -5.68 -16.39
N HIS A 92 -13.25 -6.22 -17.61
CA HIS A 92 -14.40 -6.21 -18.55
C HIS A 92 -15.27 -7.47 -18.50
N GLY A 93 -14.96 -8.43 -17.66
CA GLY A 93 -15.78 -9.63 -17.49
C GLY A 93 -14.97 -10.75 -16.85
N GLY A 94 -15.21 -10.98 -15.57
CA GLY A 94 -14.40 -11.87 -14.73
C GLY A 94 -14.23 -13.28 -15.27
N VAL A 95 -13.09 -13.86 -14.96
CA VAL A 95 -12.86 -15.30 -15.15
C VAL A 95 -13.63 -16.02 -14.04
N PRO A 96 -14.66 -16.83 -14.33
CA PRO A 96 -15.54 -17.43 -13.31
C PRO A 96 -14.81 -18.17 -12.19
N VAL A 97 -13.67 -18.79 -12.51
CA VAL A 97 -12.82 -19.51 -11.53
C VAL A 97 -12.21 -18.55 -10.47
N ILE A 98 -11.84 -17.33 -10.87
CA ILE A 98 -11.29 -16.33 -9.96
C ILE A 98 -12.40 -15.83 -9.02
N GLU A 99 -13.59 -15.61 -9.51
CA GLU A 99 -14.73 -15.15 -8.71
C GLU A 99 -15.15 -16.18 -7.66
N TRP A 100 -15.12 -17.47 -7.98
CA TRP A 100 -15.46 -18.54 -7.05
C TRP A 100 -14.48 -18.63 -5.89
N ASN A 101 -13.16 -18.57 -6.19
CA ASN A 101 -12.12 -18.57 -5.17
C ASN A 101 -12.22 -17.34 -4.26
N LEU A 102 -12.55 -16.17 -4.80
CA LEU A 102 -12.77 -14.96 -4.01
C LEU A 102 -14.01 -15.06 -3.09
N LYS A 103 -15.09 -15.71 -3.53
CA LYS A 103 -16.28 -15.93 -2.69
C LYS A 103 -15.99 -16.85 -1.50
N LEU A 104 -15.22 -17.94 -1.72
CA LEU A 104 -14.82 -18.85 -0.64
C LEU A 104 -13.86 -18.18 0.34
N ALA A 105 -12.89 -17.43 -0.16
CA ALA A 105 -11.95 -16.67 0.65
C ALA A 105 -12.64 -15.60 1.51
N ARG A 106 -13.76 -15.01 1.03
CA ARG A 106 -14.60 -14.07 1.82
C ARG A 106 -15.23 -14.73 3.06
N ILE A 107 -15.67 -15.96 2.96
CA ILE A 107 -16.30 -16.70 4.08
C ILE A 107 -15.27 -17.01 5.17
N LEU A 108 -14.03 -17.34 4.80
CA LEU A 108 -12.94 -17.66 5.73
C LEU A 108 -12.21 -16.42 6.29
N ARG A 109 -12.50 -15.25 5.75
CA ARG A 109 -11.85 -13.98 6.07
C ARG A 109 -11.77 -13.62 7.55
N PRO A 110 -12.83 -13.73 8.37
CA PRO A 110 -12.78 -13.35 9.79
C PRO A 110 -11.72 -14.13 10.58
N PHE A 111 -11.51 -15.41 10.24
CA PHE A 111 -10.51 -16.25 10.89
C PHE A 111 -9.08 -15.94 10.44
N ILE A 112 -8.90 -15.55 9.17
CA ILE A 112 -7.59 -15.22 8.60
C ILE A 112 -7.11 -13.83 9.08
N GLN A 113 -8.03 -12.89 9.26
CA GLN A 113 -7.75 -11.49 9.64
C GLN A 113 -7.74 -11.25 11.16
N ALA A 114 -7.96 -12.27 12.00
CA ALA A 114 -7.83 -12.15 13.45
C ALA A 114 -6.36 -11.86 13.81
N ASN A 115 -6.01 -10.58 13.90
CA ASN A 115 -4.65 -10.10 14.16
C ASN A 115 -4.51 -9.64 15.62
N ASN A 116 -4.21 -10.59 16.53
CA ASN A 116 -3.87 -10.24 17.90
C ASN A 116 -2.47 -9.59 17.97
N ALA A 117 -2.12 -8.97 19.13
CA ALA A 117 -0.86 -8.23 19.29
C ALA A 117 0.39 -9.06 18.98
N VAL A 118 0.40 -10.34 19.33
CA VAL A 118 1.55 -11.25 19.08
C VAL A 118 1.70 -11.51 17.58
N ARG A 119 0.60 -11.79 16.89
CA ARG A 119 0.57 -12.02 15.44
C ARG A 119 0.90 -10.74 14.66
N ALA A 120 0.44 -9.57 15.14
CA ALA A 120 0.77 -8.28 14.56
C ALA A 120 2.28 -8.02 14.60
N LYS A 121 2.94 -8.26 15.74
CA LYS A 121 4.40 -8.11 15.88
C LYS A 121 5.14 -9.05 14.91
N HIS A 122 4.72 -10.31 14.80
CA HIS A 122 5.35 -11.29 13.90
C HIS A 122 5.16 -10.93 12.41
N ASN A 123 3.97 -10.49 12.01
CA ASN A 123 3.67 -10.09 10.63
C ASN A 123 4.47 -8.84 10.22
N VAL A 124 4.57 -7.85 11.11
CA VAL A 124 5.37 -6.64 10.89
C VAL A 124 6.85 -6.99 10.76
N ALA A 125 7.40 -7.82 11.66
CA ALA A 125 8.79 -8.28 11.58
C ALA A 125 9.06 -8.94 10.22
N HIS A 126 8.23 -9.90 9.78
CA HIS A 126 8.43 -10.60 8.50
C HIS A 126 8.45 -9.66 7.28
N HIS A 127 7.66 -8.59 7.30
CA HIS A 127 7.61 -7.65 6.17
C HIS A 127 8.76 -6.62 6.20
N TYR A 128 9.14 -6.14 7.39
CA TYR A 128 10.14 -5.08 7.55
C TYR A 128 11.55 -5.61 7.89
N ASP A 129 11.73 -6.92 8.11
CA ASP A 129 13.05 -7.59 8.20
C ASP A 129 13.78 -7.67 6.83
N LEU A 130 13.18 -7.11 5.76
CA LEU A 130 13.89 -6.80 4.55
C LEU A 130 14.91 -5.70 4.87
N ASN A 131 16.18 -5.99 4.59
CA ASN A 131 17.32 -5.11 4.88
C ASN A 131 17.02 -3.64 4.52
N GLY A 132 17.17 -2.71 5.46
CA GLY A 132 16.93 -1.28 5.25
C GLY A 132 17.65 -0.69 4.02
N ARG A 133 18.75 -1.35 3.55
CA ARG A 133 19.45 -1.04 2.31
C ARG A 133 18.55 -1.25 1.07
N LEU A 134 17.67 -2.23 1.05
CA LEU A 134 16.71 -2.42 -0.06
C LEU A 134 15.84 -1.17 -0.24
N TYR A 135 15.25 -0.70 0.86
CA TYR A 135 14.34 0.44 0.84
C TYR A 135 15.00 1.73 0.34
N SER A 136 16.28 1.94 0.67
CA SER A 136 17.03 3.10 0.18
C SER A 136 17.33 3.05 -1.33
N LEU A 137 17.23 1.89 -1.98
CA LEU A 137 17.46 1.75 -3.43
C LEU A 137 16.24 2.13 -4.28
N PHE A 138 15.01 2.12 -3.72
CA PHE A 138 13.82 2.41 -4.52
C PHE A 138 12.87 3.46 -3.92
N LEU A 139 12.91 3.72 -2.61
CA LEU A 139 12.15 4.79 -1.97
C LEU A 139 12.77 6.18 -2.22
N ASP A 140 12.10 7.22 -1.78
CA ASP A 140 12.64 8.56 -1.65
C ASP A 140 13.69 8.65 -0.53
N ARG A 141 14.43 9.75 -0.47
CA ARG A 141 15.48 9.97 0.54
C ARG A 141 14.97 9.90 1.97
N ASP A 142 13.69 10.24 2.21
CA ASP A 142 13.05 10.17 3.52
C ASP A 142 12.49 8.78 3.86
N ARG A 143 12.62 7.82 2.94
CA ARG A 143 12.12 6.43 3.05
C ARG A 143 10.63 6.34 3.37
N GLN A 144 9.82 7.12 2.69
CA GLN A 144 8.38 7.08 2.84
C GLN A 144 7.80 5.87 2.09
N TYR A 145 7.42 4.80 2.81
CA TYR A 145 6.82 3.60 2.22
C TYR A 145 5.29 3.64 2.27
N SER A 146 4.74 4.71 1.70
CA SER A 146 3.29 4.97 1.61
C SER A 146 2.99 5.85 0.40
N CYS A 147 1.72 6.00 0.06
CA CYS A 147 1.29 6.80 -1.07
C CYS A 147 1.77 8.24 -0.97
N ALA A 148 2.45 8.73 -2.00
CA ALA A 148 2.82 10.13 -2.18
C ALA A 148 1.64 10.98 -2.69
N TYR A 149 1.73 12.29 -2.59
CA TYR A 149 0.72 13.23 -3.10
C TYR A 149 1.31 14.06 -4.24
N PHE A 150 0.67 14.03 -5.40
CA PHE A 150 1.12 14.66 -6.65
C PHE A 150 0.15 15.80 -7.03
N PRO A 151 0.27 17.00 -6.46
CA PRO A 151 -0.71 18.08 -6.70
C PRO A 151 -0.78 18.54 -8.17
N ARG A 152 0.33 18.56 -8.89
CA ARG A 152 0.37 18.90 -10.34
C ARG A 152 0.37 17.65 -11.24
N GLY A 153 0.92 16.54 -10.72
CA GLY A 153 0.99 15.27 -11.42
C GLY A 153 2.33 14.94 -12.09
N ASP A 154 3.29 15.85 -12.05
CA ASP A 154 4.62 15.73 -12.66
C ASP A 154 5.79 15.80 -11.64
N GLU A 155 5.46 15.83 -10.34
CA GLU A 155 6.44 15.89 -9.26
C GLU A 155 7.41 14.70 -9.30
N THR A 156 8.63 14.92 -8.86
CA THR A 156 9.56 13.85 -8.45
C THR A 156 9.00 13.11 -7.24
N LEU A 157 9.51 11.92 -6.96
CA LEU A 157 9.07 11.15 -5.79
C LEU A 157 9.34 11.91 -4.48
N GLU A 158 10.47 12.59 -4.38
CA GLU A 158 10.86 13.40 -3.23
C GLU A 158 9.88 14.56 -3.00
N GLU A 159 9.58 15.33 -4.05
CA GLU A 159 8.61 16.42 -3.99
C GLU A 159 7.21 15.93 -3.62
N ALA A 160 6.76 14.82 -4.22
CA ALA A 160 5.46 14.24 -3.95
C ALA A 160 5.34 13.68 -2.52
N GLN A 161 6.41 13.09 -1.96
CA GLN A 161 6.42 12.63 -0.57
C GLN A 161 6.49 13.80 0.42
N ALA A 162 7.22 14.86 0.11
CA ALA A 162 7.20 16.09 0.89
C ALA A 162 5.82 16.75 0.84
N ALA A 163 5.18 16.81 -0.34
CA ALA A 163 3.82 17.32 -0.51
C ALA A 163 2.80 16.49 0.30
N LYS A 164 2.91 15.15 0.32
CA LYS A 164 2.07 14.29 1.16
C LYS A 164 2.15 14.68 2.64
N LYS A 165 3.35 14.92 3.17
CA LYS A 165 3.54 15.25 4.60
C LYS A 165 2.91 16.60 4.92
N ARG A 166 3.05 17.61 4.04
CA ARG A 166 2.38 18.93 4.20
C ARG A 166 0.87 18.81 4.11
N HIS A 167 0.36 18.05 3.15
CA HIS A 167 -1.07 17.78 2.98
C HIS A 167 -1.70 17.14 4.22
N ILE A 168 -1.01 16.16 4.82
CA ILE A 168 -1.41 15.54 6.08
C ILE A 168 -1.35 16.55 7.24
N ALA A 169 -0.30 17.34 7.34
CA ALA A 169 -0.15 18.36 8.39
C ALA A 169 -1.25 19.42 8.32
N ALA A 170 -1.65 19.86 7.11
CA ALA A 170 -2.76 20.77 6.91
C ALA A 170 -4.08 20.18 7.39
N LYS A 171 -4.37 18.93 7.07
CA LYS A 171 -5.57 18.23 7.54
C LYS A 171 -5.55 17.95 9.05
N LEU A 172 -4.39 17.78 9.65
CA LEU A 172 -4.23 17.69 11.10
C LEU A 172 -4.39 19.05 11.80
N ARG A 173 -4.51 20.15 11.03
CA ARG A 173 -4.60 21.51 11.59
C ARG A 173 -3.44 21.80 12.55
N LEU A 174 -2.20 21.65 12.07
CA LEU A 174 -1.00 22.05 12.79
C LEU A 174 -0.76 23.53 12.64
N ASP A 175 -1.63 24.32 13.23
CA ASP A 175 -1.74 25.79 13.11
C ASP A 175 -0.98 26.56 14.21
N ARG A 176 -0.39 25.87 15.18
CA ARG A 176 0.42 26.44 16.25
C ARG A 176 1.52 25.45 16.70
N PRO A 177 2.65 25.94 17.24
CA PRO A 177 3.70 25.09 17.78
C PRO A 177 3.25 24.35 19.05
N ASP A 178 4.08 23.41 19.49
CA ASP A 178 3.95 22.62 20.70
C ASP A 178 2.69 21.73 20.82
N LEU A 179 1.93 21.57 19.72
CA LEU A 179 0.88 20.56 19.66
C LEU A 179 1.48 19.17 19.86
N THR A 180 0.86 18.38 20.74
CA THR A 180 1.26 16.98 20.95
C THR A 180 0.65 16.09 19.87
N VAL A 181 1.49 15.28 19.20
CA VAL A 181 1.08 14.41 18.09
C VAL A 181 1.44 12.96 18.40
N LEU A 182 0.51 12.03 18.16
CA LEU A 182 0.77 10.60 18.11
C LEU A 182 0.86 10.16 16.64
N ASP A 183 1.99 9.56 16.25
CA ASP A 183 2.20 8.95 14.93
C ASP A 183 2.14 7.42 15.07
N ILE A 184 1.00 6.83 14.66
CA ILE A 184 0.75 5.39 14.78
C ILE A 184 1.29 4.66 13.56
N GLY A 185 2.35 3.87 13.73
CA GLY A 185 3.07 3.23 12.64
C GLY A 185 4.09 4.18 12.02
N SER A 186 4.91 4.81 12.86
CA SER A 186 5.85 5.88 12.49
C SER A 186 6.96 5.47 11.49
N GLY A 187 7.11 4.17 11.21
CA GLY A 187 8.13 3.68 10.28
C GLY A 187 9.53 4.16 10.67
N TRP A 188 10.29 4.65 9.68
CA TRP A 188 11.62 5.25 9.90
C TRP A 188 11.58 6.71 10.40
N GLY A 189 10.44 7.18 10.90
CA GLY A 189 10.28 8.46 11.59
C GLY A 189 10.09 9.68 10.69
N GLY A 190 10.07 9.55 9.37
CA GLY A 190 10.06 10.71 8.47
C GLY A 190 8.85 11.64 8.63
N MET A 191 7.65 11.11 8.90
CA MET A 191 6.48 11.94 9.20
C MET A 191 6.68 12.70 10.52
N ALA A 192 7.01 12.01 11.60
CA ALA A 192 7.22 12.60 12.92
C ALA A 192 8.29 13.70 12.90
N LEU A 193 9.42 13.46 12.23
CA LEU A 193 10.49 14.45 12.06
C LEU A 193 10.02 15.69 11.31
N THR A 194 9.24 15.53 10.24
CA THR A 194 8.66 16.64 9.47
C THR A 194 7.69 17.46 10.32
N LEU A 195 6.79 16.80 11.07
CA LEU A 195 5.84 17.50 11.94
C LEU A 195 6.53 18.29 13.04
N ALA A 196 7.60 17.76 13.60
CA ALA A 196 8.40 18.46 14.62
C ALA A 196 9.21 19.62 14.03
N LYS A 197 9.91 19.39 12.90
CA LYS A 197 10.80 20.39 12.29
C LYS A 197 10.03 21.56 11.67
N ASP A 198 9.05 21.25 10.82
CA ASP A 198 8.40 22.24 9.98
C ASP A 198 7.20 22.91 10.65
N PHE A 199 6.59 22.24 11.64
CA PHE A 199 5.38 22.73 12.33
C PHE A 199 5.58 22.90 13.85
N GLY A 200 6.76 22.63 14.40
CA GLY A 200 7.07 22.80 15.80
C GLY A 200 6.33 21.85 16.75
N ALA A 201 5.80 20.74 16.25
CA ALA A 201 5.04 19.77 17.05
C ALA A 201 5.95 18.97 18.01
N ARG A 202 5.34 18.43 19.07
CA ARG A 202 5.95 17.41 19.95
C ARG A 202 5.37 16.06 19.58
N VAL A 203 6.18 15.17 19.03
CA VAL A 203 5.68 13.95 18.41
C VAL A 203 6.11 12.70 19.18
N THR A 204 5.16 11.83 19.48
CA THR A 204 5.42 10.45 19.91
C THR A 204 5.12 9.53 18.74
N GLY A 205 6.16 8.91 18.16
CA GLY A 205 6.03 7.91 17.12
C GLY A 205 6.07 6.51 17.69
N ILE A 206 5.14 5.65 17.30
CA ILE A 206 5.13 4.25 17.75
C ILE A 206 5.25 3.29 16.56
N THR A 207 6.02 2.23 16.75
CA THR A 207 6.23 1.15 15.78
C THR A 207 6.35 -0.20 16.49
N LEU A 208 6.13 -1.30 15.76
CA LEU A 208 6.38 -2.67 16.23
C LEU A 208 7.71 -3.26 15.70
N SER A 209 8.44 -2.52 14.85
CA SER A 209 9.73 -2.93 14.29
C SER A 209 10.88 -2.33 15.08
N GLU A 210 11.76 -3.19 15.61
CA GLU A 210 12.97 -2.78 16.34
C GLU A 210 13.98 -2.09 15.40
N GLU A 211 14.09 -2.53 14.14
CA GLU A 211 14.94 -1.90 13.13
C GLU A 211 14.48 -0.47 12.81
N GLN A 212 13.17 -0.31 12.54
CA GLN A 212 12.59 1.03 12.30
C GLN A 212 12.78 1.95 13.50
N LEU A 213 12.58 1.45 14.71
CA LEU A 213 12.77 2.21 15.95
C LEU A 213 14.20 2.73 16.10
N ALA A 214 15.18 1.85 15.91
CA ALA A 214 16.60 2.20 16.02
C ALA A 214 16.99 3.29 14.99
N GLU A 215 16.59 3.13 13.76
CA GLU A 215 16.84 4.10 12.68
C GLU A 215 16.11 5.44 12.95
N ALA A 216 14.84 5.41 13.34
CA ALA A 216 14.06 6.60 13.63
C ALA A 216 14.68 7.44 14.77
N ARG A 217 15.16 6.79 15.83
CA ARG A 217 15.89 7.44 16.93
C ARG A 217 17.21 8.05 16.47
N ALA A 218 17.98 7.31 15.67
CA ALA A 218 19.22 7.81 15.10
C ALA A 218 19.00 9.05 14.23
N ARG A 219 17.94 9.06 13.41
CA ARG A 219 17.54 10.19 12.56
C ARG A 219 17.09 11.39 13.41
N ALA A 220 16.34 11.20 14.48
CA ALA A 220 15.95 12.28 15.40
C ALA A 220 17.18 12.93 16.03
N ALA A 221 18.13 12.14 16.50
CA ALA A 221 19.38 12.64 17.07
C ALA A 221 20.21 13.41 16.04
N ALA A 222 20.39 12.86 14.84
CA ALA A 222 21.13 13.49 13.75
C ALA A 222 20.51 14.80 13.27
N SER A 223 19.17 14.94 13.42
CA SER A 223 18.44 16.16 13.05
C SER A 223 18.32 17.18 14.21
N GLY A 224 18.87 16.89 15.39
CA GLY A 224 18.75 17.76 16.58
C GLY A 224 17.31 17.88 17.11
N LEU A 225 16.47 16.85 16.89
CA LEU A 225 15.04 16.87 17.25
C LEU A 225 14.69 15.93 18.42
N SER A 226 15.70 15.41 19.15
CA SER A 226 15.47 14.45 20.24
C SER A 226 14.69 15.01 21.44
N ASP A 227 14.62 16.31 21.59
CA ASP A 227 13.81 17.00 22.59
C ASP A 227 12.33 17.18 22.17
N ARG A 228 12.03 17.01 20.87
CA ARG A 228 10.70 17.18 20.30
C ARG A 228 10.07 15.89 19.80
N VAL A 229 10.88 14.87 19.46
CA VAL A 229 10.40 13.61 18.90
C VAL A 229 10.88 12.45 19.75
N ASN A 230 9.93 11.68 20.29
CA ASN A 230 10.19 10.42 20.98
C ASN A 230 9.66 9.24 20.15
N PHE A 231 10.45 8.16 20.02
CA PHE A 231 10.03 6.93 19.34
C PHE A 231 9.99 5.76 20.32
N GLU A 232 8.91 4.97 20.27
CA GLU A 232 8.66 3.85 21.19
C GLU A 232 8.30 2.57 20.45
N LEU A 233 8.80 1.44 20.97
CA LEU A 233 8.36 0.11 20.53
C LEU A 233 7.06 -0.23 21.25
N MET A 234 5.93 0.11 20.64
CA MET A 234 4.63 0.02 21.31
C MET A 234 3.51 -0.33 20.34
N ASP A 235 2.59 -1.17 20.78
CA ASP A 235 1.31 -1.41 20.11
C ASP A 235 0.35 -0.25 20.41
N TYR A 236 -0.36 0.27 19.40
CA TYR A 236 -1.29 1.38 19.54
C TYR A 236 -2.36 1.15 20.63
N ARG A 237 -2.74 -0.11 20.88
CA ARG A 237 -3.71 -0.49 21.92
C ARG A 237 -3.24 -0.19 23.34
N ALA A 238 -1.92 -0.14 23.54
CA ALA A 238 -1.31 0.14 24.84
C ALA A 238 -1.13 1.64 25.14
N VAL A 239 -1.37 2.52 24.17
CA VAL A 239 -1.26 3.97 24.37
C VAL A 239 -2.34 4.43 25.37
N THR A 240 -1.93 5.15 26.41
CA THR A 240 -2.84 5.67 27.44
C THR A 240 -2.91 7.20 27.48
N GLN A 241 -1.94 7.87 26.91
CA GLN A 241 -1.84 9.34 26.89
C GLN A 241 -2.82 9.96 25.88
N GLN A 242 -3.18 11.22 26.11
CA GLN A 242 -3.99 12.01 25.19
C GLN A 242 -3.12 12.99 24.40
N TYR A 243 -3.49 13.18 23.14
CA TYR A 243 -2.78 14.01 22.17
C TYR A 243 -3.72 15.02 21.52
N ASP A 244 -3.16 16.17 21.11
CA ASP A 244 -3.88 17.18 20.33
C ASP A 244 -4.17 16.66 18.92
N ARG A 245 -3.24 15.85 18.37
CA ARG A 245 -3.35 15.30 17.01
C ARG A 245 -2.94 13.83 16.99
N ILE A 246 -3.57 13.06 16.10
CA ILE A 246 -3.20 11.67 15.86
C ILE A 246 -3.08 11.47 14.35
N VAL A 247 -2.00 10.85 13.89
CA VAL A 247 -1.81 10.47 12.50
C VAL A 247 -1.53 8.98 12.38
N SER A 248 -2.09 8.34 11.37
CA SER A 248 -1.82 6.94 11.03
C SER A 248 -1.76 6.79 9.53
N VAL A 249 -0.60 6.40 8.99
CA VAL A 249 -0.33 6.31 7.55
C VAL A 249 0.15 4.92 7.18
N GLY A 250 -0.66 4.16 6.43
CA GLY A 250 -0.29 2.83 5.92
C GLY A 250 -0.15 1.74 6.99
N MET A 251 -0.71 1.95 8.18
CA MET A 251 -0.72 0.96 9.26
C MET A 251 -2.06 0.22 9.36
N PHE A 252 -3.15 0.87 8.98
CA PHE A 252 -4.52 0.39 9.17
C PHE A 252 -4.78 -0.92 8.40
N GLU A 253 -4.08 -1.14 7.30
CA GLU A 253 -4.09 -2.36 6.50
C GLU A 253 -3.68 -3.61 7.31
N HIS A 254 -2.95 -3.41 8.40
CA HIS A 254 -2.49 -4.48 9.31
C HIS A 254 -3.38 -4.65 10.55
N VAL A 255 -4.39 -3.81 10.75
CA VAL A 255 -5.31 -3.89 11.90
C VAL A 255 -6.22 -5.11 11.81
N GLY A 256 -6.80 -5.35 10.62
CA GLY A 256 -7.79 -6.40 10.37
C GLY A 256 -9.20 -5.98 10.82
N VAL A 257 -10.20 -6.30 9.99
CA VAL A 257 -11.59 -5.85 10.17
C VAL A 257 -12.17 -6.14 11.56
N PRO A 258 -11.93 -7.32 12.17
CA PRO A 258 -12.43 -7.59 13.53
C PRO A 258 -11.95 -6.62 14.60
N ASN A 259 -10.79 -5.97 14.38
CA ASN A 259 -10.17 -5.05 15.35
C ASN A 259 -10.46 -3.56 15.06
N TYR A 260 -11.21 -3.22 14.00
CA TYR A 260 -11.55 -1.83 13.70
C TYR A 260 -12.30 -1.11 14.83
N PRO A 261 -13.27 -1.75 15.54
CA PRO A 261 -13.85 -1.12 16.73
C PRO A 261 -12.81 -0.74 17.78
N THR A 262 -11.91 -1.64 18.13
CA THR A 262 -10.81 -1.39 19.09
C THR A 262 -9.88 -0.28 18.62
N TYR A 263 -9.61 -0.19 17.30
CA TYR A 263 -8.80 0.88 16.74
C TYR A 263 -9.47 2.24 16.96
N PHE A 264 -10.74 2.41 16.59
CA PHE A 264 -11.44 3.68 16.75
C PHE A 264 -11.71 4.03 18.21
N GLU A 265 -11.95 3.06 19.08
CA GLU A 265 -12.00 3.27 20.55
C GLU A 265 -10.67 3.79 21.08
N THR A 266 -9.55 3.27 20.59
CA THR A 266 -8.23 3.77 20.95
C THR A 266 -8.01 5.19 20.46
N ILE A 267 -8.34 5.50 19.20
CA ILE A 267 -8.29 6.88 18.68
C ILE A 267 -9.12 7.82 19.58
N LYS A 268 -10.36 7.45 19.91
CA LYS A 268 -11.25 8.25 20.77
C LYS A 268 -10.65 8.50 22.17
N ARG A 269 -10.07 7.48 22.78
CA ARG A 269 -9.45 7.56 24.10
C ARG A 269 -8.21 8.45 24.09
N CYS A 270 -7.38 8.35 23.05
CA CYS A 270 -6.12 9.06 22.94
C CYS A 270 -6.23 10.46 22.31
N LEU A 271 -7.37 10.80 21.71
CA LEU A 271 -7.59 12.12 21.13
C LEU A 271 -8.21 13.06 22.18
N LYS A 272 -7.65 14.26 22.36
CA LYS A 272 -8.24 15.32 23.21
C LYS A 272 -9.62 15.74 22.66
N PRO A 273 -10.48 16.39 23.48
CA PRO A 273 -11.83 16.79 23.04
C PRO A 273 -11.84 17.64 21.75
N ASP A 274 -10.94 18.62 21.64
CA ASP A 274 -10.73 19.50 20.47
C ASP A 274 -9.69 18.96 19.48
N GLY A 275 -9.34 17.69 19.61
CA GLY A 275 -8.30 17.05 18.84
C GLY A 275 -8.74 16.67 17.42
N VAL A 276 -7.76 16.55 16.52
CA VAL A 276 -7.95 16.11 15.14
C VAL A 276 -7.09 14.89 14.87
N ALA A 277 -7.69 13.83 14.32
CA ALA A 277 -6.96 12.66 13.85
C ALA A 277 -7.08 12.51 12.33
N LEU A 278 -6.05 11.95 11.70
CA LEU A 278 -6.04 11.61 10.27
C LEU A 278 -5.66 10.15 10.06
N LEU A 279 -6.55 9.42 9.41
CA LEU A 279 -6.31 8.07 8.93
C LEU A 279 -6.06 8.09 7.43
N HIS A 280 -4.88 7.64 7.00
CA HIS A 280 -4.50 7.46 5.60
C HIS A 280 -4.22 5.99 5.34
N ALA A 281 -5.03 5.35 4.51
CA ALA A 281 -4.90 3.91 4.25
C ALA A 281 -5.31 3.53 2.82
N ILE A 282 -4.84 2.35 2.41
CA ILE A 282 -5.29 1.69 1.18
C ILE A 282 -6.72 1.19 1.40
N GLY A 283 -7.56 1.42 0.43
CA GLY A 283 -8.91 0.90 0.38
C GLY A 283 -9.33 0.44 -1.00
N ARG A 284 -10.63 0.17 -1.15
CA ARG A 284 -11.18 -0.30 -2.42
C ARG A 284 -12.59 0.24 -2.67
N PHE A 285 -12.94 0.40 -3.98
CA PHE A 285 -14.24 0.92 -4.42
C PHE A 285 -15.33 -0.15 -4.53
N ASP A 286 -14.97 -1.44 -4.72
CA ASP A 286 -15.89 -2.51 -5.11
C ASP A 286 -16.44 -3.30 -3.93
N GLY A 287 -16.41 -2.73 -2.74
CA GLY A 287 -16.91 -3.34 -1.52
C GLY A 287 -15.95 -4.38 -0.91
N PRO A 288 -16.38 -5.05 0.17
CA PRO A 288 -15.55 -6.01 0.90
C PRO A 288 -15.06 -7.18 0.03
N SER A 289 -13.78 -7.53 0.16
CA SER A 289 -13.14 -8.62 -0.60
C SER A 289 -12.13 -9.40 0.24
N ALA A 290 -11.27 -10.16 -0.40
CA ALA A 290 -10.15 -10.86 0.22
C ALA A 290 -8.83 -10.36 -0.37
N THR A 291 -7.75 -10.49 0.40
CA THR A 291 -6.39 -10.23 -0.08
C THR A 291 -5.98 -11.32 -1.06
N ASN A 292 -5.33 -10.93 -2.15
CA ASN A 292 -4.77 -11.87 -3.11
C ASN A 292 -3.79 -12.83 -2.40
N GLU A 293 -3.88 -14.12 -2.68
CA GLU A 293 -3.11 -15.16 -1.98
C GLU A 293 -1.60 -14.97 -2.15
N TRP A 294 -1.15 -14.54 -3.33
CA TRP A 294 0.26 -14.31 -3.58
C TRP A 294 0.78 -13.11 -2.75
N ILE A 295 0.03 -12.02 -2.69
CA ILE A 295 0.35 -10.85 -1.84
C ILE A 295 0.39 -11.25 -0.37
N ALA A 296 -0.60 -12.02 0.10
CA ALA A 296 -0.67 -12.48 1.48
C ALA A 296 0.49 -13.42 1.85
N LYS A 297 1.00 -14.21 0.89
CA LYS A 297 2.09 -15.16 1.12
C LYS A 297 3.47 -14.50 1.10
N TYR A 298 3.73 -13.60 0.15
CA TYR A 298 5.08 -13.12 -0.16
C TYR A 298 5.36 -11.68 0.30
N ILE A 299 4.32 -10.83 0.42
CA ILE A 299 4.52 -9.39 0.62
C ILE A 299 3.92 -8.93 1.95
N PHE A 300 2.59 -9.09 2.15
CA PHE A 300 1.87 -8.56 3.31
C PHE A 300 1.07 -9.67 4.03
N PRO A 301 1.72 -10.53 4.83
CA PRO A 301 1.01 -11.52 5.62
C PRO A 301 -0.01 -10.84 6.56
N GLY A 302 -1.27 -11.24 6.45
CA GLY A 302 -2.36 -10.66 7.24
C GLY A 302 -2.83 -9.27 6.80
N GLY A 303 -2.20 -8.65 5.80
CA GLY A 303 -2.60 -7.35 5.26
C GLY A 303 -3.95 -7.42 4.53
N TYR A 304 -4.72 -6.31 4.61
CA TYR A 304 -6.01 -6.19 3.96
C TYR A 304 -6.30 -4.76 3.52
N SER A 305 -6.80 -4.58 2.30
CA SER A 305 -7.30 -3.30 1.79
C SER A 305 -8.83 -3.25 1.98
N PRO A 306 -9.36 -2.53 2.99
CA PRO A 306 -10.79 -2.52 3.29
C PRO A 306 -11.59 -1.73 2.26
N ALA A 307 -12.87 -2.08 2.14
CA ALA A 307 -13.84 -1.16 1.57
C ALA A 307 -14.12 -0.02 2.56
N LEU A 308 -14.39 1.18 2.05
CA LEU A 308 -14.67 2.34 2.91
C LEU A 308 -15.89 2.09 3.82
N SER A 309 -16.89 1.33 3.35
CA SER A 309 -18.03 0.90 4.15
C SER A 309 -17.67 0.04 5.36
N GLU A 310 -16.56 -0.72 5.31
CA GLU A 310 -16.06 -1.49 6.45
C GLU A 310 -15.35 -0.61 7.48
N VAL A 311 -14.84 0.52 7.05
CA VAL A 311 -14.10 1.48 7.90
C VAL A 311 -15.07 2.45 8.58
N LEU A 312 -16.03 2.99 7.85
CA LEU A 312 -16.96 4.01 8.38
C LEU A 312 -17.92 3.43 9.42
N ALA A 313 -18.44 2.23 9.23
CA ALA A 313 -19.40 1.65 10.16
C ALA A 313 -18.86 1.50 11.60
N PRO A 314 -17.65 0.98 11.87
CA PRO A 314 -17.08 1.00 13.23
C PRO A 314 -16.67 2.39 13.71
N LEU A 315 -16.27 3.32 12.81
CA LEU A 315 -15.99 4.70 13.16
C LEU A 315 -17.25 5.39 13.71
N GLU A 316 -18.37 5.30 13.01
CA GLU A 316 -19.66 5.86 13.43
C GLU A 316 -20.11 5.29 14.79
N LYS A 317 -20.00 3.96 14.98
CA LYS A 317 -20.34 3.30 16.24
C LYS A 317 -19.47 3.73 17.42
N SER A 318 -18.24 4.19 17.19
CA SER A 318 -17.37 4.70 18.25
C SER A 318 -17.82 6.07 18.77
N GLY A 319 -18.71 6.76 18.05
CA GLY A 319 -19.12 8.14 18.32
C GLY A 319 -18.05 9.18 17.98
N LEU A 320 -17.06 8.81 17.16
CA LEU A 320 -16.19 9.75 16.46
C LEU A 320 -16.89 10.29 15.21
N ILE A 321 -16.49 11.44 14.76
CA ILE A 321 -17.07 12.16 13.61
C ILE A 321 -16.06 12.18 12.48
N SER A 322 -16.45 11.74 11.29
CA SER A 322 -15.68 11.96 10.06
C SER A 322 -15.94 13.38 9.54
N ALA A 323 -15.02 14.31 9.79
CA ALA A 323 -15.17 15.70 9.37
C ALA A 323 -14.87 15.90 7.88
N ASP A 324 -13.97 15.09 7.32
CA ASP A 324 -13.62 15.12 5.89
C ASP A 324 -13.18 13.74 5.41
N ILE A 325 -13.49 13.40 4.16
CA ILE A 325 -13.01 12.22 3.48
C ILE A 325 -12.50 12.61 2.10
N GLU A 326 -11.23 12.35 1.85
CA GLU A 326 -10.62 12.53 0.53
C GLU A 326 -10.17 11.20 -0.06
N ILE A 327 -10.41 11.02 -1.36
CA ILE A 327 -10.00 9.83 -2.12
C ILE A 327 -8.86 10.19 -3.06
N LEU A 328 -7.67 9.69 -2.75
CA LEU A 328 -6.46 9.87 -3.55
C LEU A 328 -6.32 8.72 -4.58
N ARG A 329 -7.09 8.78 -5.64
CA ARG A 329 -7.26 7.71 -6.66
C ARG A 329 -5.94 7.17 -7.21
N LEU A 330 -5.35 7.90 -8.16
CA LEU A 330 -4.19 7.46 -8.94
C LEU A 330 -2.84 7.88 -8.33
N HIS A 331 -2.83 8.55 -7.20
CA HIS A 331 -1.59 8.99 -6.55
C HIS A 331 -0.70 7.80 -6.19
N TYR A 332 -1.29 6.70 -5.71
CA TYR A 332 -0.48 5.52 -5.38
C TYR A 332 0.01 4.78 -6.64
N ALA A 333 -0.77 4.77 -7.72
CA ALA A 333 -0.28 4.24 -9.00
C ALA A 333 0.97 4.99 -9.48
N LYS A 334 1.00 6.34 -9.34
CA LYS A 334 2.18 7.15 -9.65
C LYS A 334 3.35 6.85 -8.73
N THR A 335 3.11 6.74 -7.42
CA THR A 335 4.12 6.38 -6.42
C THR A 335 4.77 5.03 -6.76
N LEU A 336 3.94 4.00 -7.01
CA LEU A 336 4.39 2.64 -7.37
C LEU A 336 5.16 2.61 -8.71
N ALA A 337 4.77 3.45 -9.68
CA ALA A 337 5.51 3.61 -10.92
C ALA A 337 6.91 4.21 -10.70
N HIS A 338 7.05 5.18 -9.76
CA HIS A 338 8.36 5.68 -9.36
C HIS A 338 9.20 4.60 -8.68
N TRP A 339 8.62 3.84 -7.74
CA TRP A 339 9.31 2.75 -7.06
C TRP A 339 9.75 1.66 -8.03
N ARG A 340 8.87 1.25 -8.96
CA ARG A 340 9.18 0.24 -9.98
C ARG A 340 10.34 0.67 -10.88
N ARG A 341 10.35 1.94 -11.34
CA ARG A 341 11.46 2.49 -12.15
C ARG A 341 12.77 2.52 -11.38
N ARG A 342 12.75 2.94 -10.12
CA ARG A 342 13.95 2.98 -9.26
C ARG A 342 14.45 1.59 -8.92
N PHE A 343 13.54 0.66 -8.65
CA PHE A 343 13.87 -0.75 -8.44
C PHE A 343 14.56 -1.33 -9.67
N ALA A 344 14.00 -1.13 -10.86
CA ALA A 344 14.58 -1.60 -12.11
C ALA A 344 15.99 -0.98 -12.39
N ALA A 345 16.16 0.31 -12.08
CA ALA A 345 17.46 0.99 -12.22
C ALA A 345 18.53 0.46 -11.25
N ASN A 346 18.14 -0.08 -10.10
CA ASN A 346 19.04 -0.62 -9.07
C ASN A 346 19.00 -2.15 -8.98
N ARG A 347 18.43 -2.83 -9.99
CA ARG A 347 18.15 -4.26 -9.97
C ARG A 347 19.36 -5.12 -9.65
N ASP A 348 20.51 -4.84 -10.28
CA ASP A 348 21.75 -5.60 -10.09
C ASP A 348 22.28 -5.47 -8.64
N ALA A 349 22.19 -4.28 -8.06
CA ALA A 349 22.57 -4.05 -6.66
C ALA A 349 21.63 -4.80 -5.71
N ILE A 350 20.35 -4.91 -6.06
CA ILE A 350 19.36 -5.67 -5.27
C ILE A 350 19.59 -7.18 -5.42
N ALA A 351 19.89 -7.67 -6.62
CA ALA A 351 20.24 -9.07 -6.87
C ALA A 351 21.51 -9.51 -6.10
N ALA A 352 22.46 -8.59 -5.91
CA ALA A 352 23.65 -8.83 -5.10
C ALA A 352 23.35 -8.91 -3.58
N ILE A 353 22.26 -8.30 -3.11
CA ILE A 353 21.83 -8.38 -1.69
C ILE A 353 21.03 -9.66 -1.44
N TYR A 354 20.21 -10.06 -2.42
CA TYR A 354 19.29 -11.19 -2.33
C TYR A 354 19.61 -12.24 -3.41
N ASP A 355 18.72 -12.41 -4.39
CA ASP A 355 18.87 -13.27 -5.56
C ASP A 355 17.90 -12.86 -6.70
N GLU A 356 18.02 -13.52 -7.84
CA GLU A 356 17.17 -13.31 -9.01
C GLU A 356 15.69 -13.62 -8.76
N ARG A 357 15.41 -14.62 -7.93
CA ARG A 357 14.04 -15.00 -7.56
C ARG A 357 13.36 -13.90 -6.74
N PHE A 358 14.09 -13.29 -5.81
CA PHE A 358 13.64 -12.13 -5.06
C PHE A 358 13.38 -10.92 -5.98
N CYS A 359 14.28 -10.64 -6.91
CA CYS A 359 14.08 -9.55 -7.87
C CYS A 359 12.79 -9.73 -8.66
N ARG A 360 12.51 -10.92 -9.19
CA ARG A 360 11.26 -11.23 -9.88
C ARG A 360 10.04 -11.11 -8.95
N MET A 361 10.15 -11.56 -7.72
CA MET A 361 9.09 -11.38 -6.73
C MET A 361 8.74 -9.90 -6.56
N PHE A 362 9.73 -9.06 -6.37
CA PHE A 362 9.52 -7.64 -6.11
C PHE A 362 9.04 -6.87 -7.37
N GLU A 363 9.54 -7.22 -8.56
CA GLU A 363 9.05 -6.73 -9.85
C GLU A 363 7.56 -7.06 -10.06
N PHE A 364 7.16 -8.30 -9.74
CA PHE A 364 5.77 -8.74 -9.81
C PHE A 364 4.89 -7.96 -8.83
N TYR A 365 5.36 -7.79 -7.59
CA TYR A 365 4.68 -7.01 -6.56
C TYR A 365 4.45 -5.56 -6.99
N LEU A 366 5.50 -4.84 -7.38
CA LEU A 366 5.40 -3.43 -7.75
C LEU A 366 4.52 -3.24 -9.00
N SER A 367 4.67 -4.13 -10.00
CA SER A 367 3.85 -4.10 -11.22
C SER A 367 2.38 -4.39 -10.95
N GLY A 368 2.08 -5.45 -10.21
CA GLY A 368 0.72 -5.84 -9.87
C GLY A 368 0.03 -4.79 -8.99
N SER A 369 0.76 -4.21 -8.03
CA SER A 369 0.25 -3.15 -7.16
C SER A 369 -0.04 -1.86 -7.94
N GLU A 370 0.87 -1.39 -8.82
CA GLU A 370 0.59 -0.23 -9.69
C GLU A 370 -0.69 -0.41 -10.49
N LEU A 371 -0.83 -1.58 -11.12
CA LEU A 371 -1.98 -1.90 -11.95
C LEU A 371 -3.27 -2.09 -11.16
N ALA A 372 -3.20 -2.52 -9.90
CA ALA A 372 -4.37 -2.59 -9.02
C ALA A 372 -5.01 -1.21 -8.80
N PHE A 373 -4.19 -0.15 -8.71
CA PHE A 373 -4.69 1.23 -8.62
C PHE A 373 -5.09 1.82 -9.97
N ARG A 374 -4.50 1.39 -11.09
CA ARG A 374 -4.83 1.90 -12.43
C ARG A 374 -6.05 1.25 -13.04
N LEU A 375 -6.15 -0.06 -12.93
CA LEU A 375 -7.08 -0.90 -13.69
C LEU A 375 -8.12 -1.59 -12.80
N ASN A 376 -7.79 -1.82 -11.52
CA ASN A 376 -8.70 -2.44 -10.56
C ASN A 376 -9.23 -1.38 -9.57
N ASN A 377 -9.95 -1.84 -8.56
CA ASN A 377 -10.74 -0.98 -7.69
C ASN A 377 -10.00 -0.51 -6.44
N HIS A 378 -8.65 -0.42 -6.46
CA HIS A 378 -7.89 0.10 -5.33
C HIS A 378 -7.84 1.63 -5.31
N MET A 379 -7.87 2.18 -4.11
CA MET A 379 -7.76 3.61 -3.83
C MET A 379 -6.94 3.86 -2.56
N ILE A 380 -6.57 5.10 -2.34
CA ILE A 380 -6.20 5.59 -1.01
C ILE A 380 -7.34 6.47 -0.51
N PHE A 381 -7.68 6.33 0.76
CA PHE A 381 -8.54 7.29 1.44
C PHE A 381 -7.79 7.99 2.57
N GLN A 382 -8.14 9.24 2.81
CA GLN A 382 -7.79 9.99 4.00
C GLN A 382 -9.08 10.38 4.70
N ILE A 383 -9.21 10.00 5.98
CA ILE A 383 -10.35 10.39 6.82
C ILE A 383 -9.84 11.31 7.92
N GLN A 384 -10.34 12.55 7.93
CA GLN A 384 -10.17 13.45 9.05
C GLN A 384 -11.23 13.13 10.10
N ILE A 385 -10.79 12.87 11.31
CA ILE A 385 -11.61 12.35 12.41
C ILE A 385 -11.51 13.33 13.58
N VAL A 386 -12.67 13.67 14.15
CA VAL A 386 -12.76 14.57 15.29
C VAL A 386 -13.71 14.02 16.37
N ARG A 387 -13.64 14.56 17.56
CA ARG A 387 -14.59 14.27 18.65
C ARG A 387 -15.70 15.31 18.73
N ASP A 388 -15.42 16.54 18.29
CA ASP A 388 -16.33 17.66 18.29
C ASP A 388 -16.44 18.26 16.88
N GLN A 389 -17.64 18.62 16.44
CA GLN A 389 -17.89 19.22 15.13
C GLN A 389 -17.18 20.59 14.94
N GLU A 390 -16.94 21.31 16.02
CA GLU A 390 -16.26 22.61 16.02
C GLU A 390 -14.72 22.50 16.05
N ALA A 391 -14.15 21.30 16.14
CA ALA A 391 -12.71 21.07 16.18
C ALA A 391 -11.99 21.52 14.91
N VAL A 392 -12.70 21.61 13.78
CA VAL A 392 -12.18 22.07 12.50
C VAL A 392 -13.10 23.12 11.87
N PRO A 393 -12.56 24.03 11.01
CA PRO A 393 -13.37 25.01 10.28
C PRO A 393 -14.43 24.35 9.39
N LEU A 394 -15.52 25.09 9.11
CA LEU A 394 -16.65 24.61 8.30
C LEU A 394 -16.29 24.33 6.83
N THR A 395 -15.29 25.01 6.28
CA THR A 395 -14.85 24.84 4.90
C THR A 395 -13.43 24.25 4.85
N ARG A 396 -13.03 23.70 3.71
CA ARG A 396 -11.71 23.15 3.47
C ARG A 396 -10.61 24.18 3.22
N ASP A 397 -10.94 25.46 3.15
CA ASP A 397 -10.02 26.53 2.74
C ASP A 397 -8.76 26.57 3.61
N TYR A 398 -8.89 26.35 4.91
CA TYR A 398 -7.75 26.29 5.83
C TYR A 398 -6.70 25.24 5.45
N MET A 399 -7.11 24.11 4.85
CA MET A 399 -6.16 23.07 4.40
C MET A 399 -5.31 23.60 3.25
N PHE A 400 -5.96 24.22 2.24
CA PHE A 400 -5.27 24.77 1.07
C PHE A 400 -4.43 25.99 1.40
N GLU A 401 -4.87 26.85 2.32
CA GLU A 401 -4.11 28.00 2.81
C GLU A 401 -2.84 27.55 3.53
N GLN A 402 -2.95 26.58 4.42
CA GLN A 402 -1.81 26.04 5.15
C GLN A 402 -0.80 25.36 4.22
N GLU A 403 -1.27 24.56 3.24
CA GLU A 403 -0.39 23.97 2.23
C GLU A 403 0.40 25.00 1.44
N ARG A 404 -0.24 26.11 1.03
CA ARG A 404 0.38 27.19 0.27
C ARG A 404 1.40 27.96 1.10
N SER A 405 1.04 28.31 2.34
CA SER A 405 1.93 29.06 3.26
C SER A 405 3.22 28.30 3.54
N THR A 406 3.13 27.00 3.78
CA THR A 406 4.30 26.15 4.04
C THR A 406 5.20 25.99 2.81
N THR A 407 4.64 26.08 1.61
CA THR A 407 5.42 26.00 0.36
C THR A 407 6.28 27.25 0.15
N PHE A 408 5.79 28.43 0.57
CA PHE A 408 6.56 29.68 0.46
C PHE A 408 7.73 29.72 1.44
N ALA A 409 7.60 29.17 2.64
CA ALA A 409 8.69 29.12 3.63
C ALA A 409 9.83 28.20 3.18
N ALA A 410 9.53 27.04 2.57
CA ALA A 410 10.52 26.09 2.08
C ALA A 410 11.25 26.52 0.79
N ALA A 411 10.74 27.52 0.07
CA ALA A 411 11.38 28.09 -1.13
C ALA A 411 12.29 29.28 -0.79
N ALA A 412 12.29 29.74 0.46
CA ALA A 412 13.07 30.88 0.93
C ALA A 412 14.38 30.47 1.66
N ASP A 413 14.60 29.18 1.93
CA ASP A 413 15.83 28.55 2.46
C ASP A 413 16.58 27.80 1.34
#